data_8d677aeb8f8778499b82fbab98f88da7
#
_entry.id   8d677aeb8f8778499b82fbab98f88da7
#
_cell.length_a   1.000
_cell.length_b   1.000
_cell.length_c   1.000
_cell.angle_alpha   90.00
_cell.angle_beta   90.00
_cell.angle_gamma   90.00
#
_symmetry.space_group_name_H-M   'P 1'
#
loop_
_entity.id
_entity.type
_entity.pdbx_description
1 polymer ?
#
loop_
_entity_poly.entity_id
_entity_poly.type
_entity_poly.pdbx_seq_one_letter_code
_entity_poly.pdbx_strand_id
1 'polypeptide(L)'
;GLPIEVVNPVVDPTWRFMTLDTDGKIRMDCSSPNAMASLVQQRGAYSLATGNDADSDRHGIVTPDAGLMNPNAYLAVAINYLFANRPGWAPEAGVGKTLVSSSLIDKVAAKLGRRLVEVPVGFKWFVPGLTDGSIGCGGVESAGASFLTMAGTTWTTDKDGFIMSLLAAEIAAVTGS
;
A
#
# COMPACT_ATOMS: atom_id res chain seq x y z
N GLY A 1 12.81 17.67 5.85
CA GLY A 1 11.85 16.97 4.98
C GLY A 1 12.48 15.73 4.38
N LEU A 2 11.68 14.84 3.82
CA LEU A 2 12.19 13.68 3.09
C LEU A 2 12.86 14.15 1.78
N PRO A 3 14.02 13.59 1.39
CA PRO A 3 14.65 13.86 0.09
C PRO A 3 13.86 13.09 -0.98
N ILE A 4 12.89 13.75 -1.59
CA ILE A 4 12.01 13.15 -2.61
C ILE A 4 12.34 13.76 -3.97
N GLU A 5 12.51 12.91 -4.97
CA GLU A 5 12.58 13.28 -6.37
C GLU A 5 11.29 12.89 -7.09
N VAL A 6 10.70 13.81 -7.84
CA VAL A 6 9.49 13.56 -8.63
C VAL A 6 9.89 13.24 -10.07
N VAL A 7 9.69 11.99 -10.49
CA VAL A 7 10.12 11.48 -11.80
C VAL A 7 9.39 12.19 -12.96
N ASN A 8 8.09 12.45 -12.79
CA ASN A 8 7.28 13.16 -13.78
C ASN A 8 6.73 14.47 -13.17
N PRO A 9 7.54 15.57 -13.14
CA PRO A 9 7.14 16.80 -12.46
C PRO A 9 6.10 17.61 -13.23
N VAL A 10 5.89 17.31 -14.51
CA VAL A 10 4.92 18.02 -15.35
C VAL A 10 3.59 17.29 -15.34
N VAL A 11 2.54 18.00 -14.93
CA VAL A 11 1.16 17.49 -15.03
C VAL A 11 0.74 17.53 -16.50
N ASP A 12 0.52 16.35 -17.07
CA ASP A 12 0.08 16.18 -18.46
C ASP A 12 -1.20 15.34 -18.51
N PRO A 13 -2.35 15.95 -18.82
CA PRO A 13 -3.63 15.25 -18.86
C PRO A 13 -3.74 14.21 -19.98
N THR A 14 -2.78 14.16 -20.89
CA THR A 14 -2.71 13.14 -21.94
C THR A 14 -1.97 11.89 -21.49
N TRP A 15 -1.26 11.93 -20.36
CA TRP A 15 -0.50 10.81 -19.78
C TRP A 15 0.54 10.20 -20.72
N ARG A 16 0.99 10.96 -21.72
CA ARG A 16 1.95 10.47 -22.75
C ARG A 16 3.32 10.08 -22.21
N PHE A 17 3.64 10.43 -20.99
CA PHE A 17 4.84 9.99 -20.27
C PHE A 17 4.75 8.53 -19.81
N MET A 18 3.56 7.94 -19.82
CA MET A 18 3.34 6.55 -19.42
C MET A 18 3.78 5.58 -20.49
N THR A 19 4.39 4.47 -20.06
CA THR A 19 4.66 3.33 -20.93
C THR A 19 3.35 2.60 -21.25
N LEU A 20 3.16 2.23 -22.53
CA LEU A 20 1.99 1.48 -22.95
C LEU A 20 2.01 0.06 -22.36
N ASP A 21 0.85 -0.43 -21.97
CA ASP A 21 0.66 -1.81 -21.54
C ASP A 21 0.63 -2.75 -22.78
N THR A 22 0.56 -4.06 -22.54
CA THR A 22 0.59 -5.11 -23.55
C THR A 22 -0.52 -5.02 -24.59
N ASP A 23 -1.63 -4.35 -24.24
CA ASP A 23 -2.76 -4.09 -25.16
C ASP A 23 -2.61 -2.78 -25.95
N GLY A 24 -1.45 -2.11 -25.87
CA GLY A 24 -1.16 -0.85 -26.54
C GLY A 24 -1.88 0.36 -25.96
N LYS A 25 -2.39 0.27 -24.72
CA LYS A 25 -3.09 1.36 -24.04
C LYS A 25 -2.32 1.86 -22.84
N ILE A 26 -2.59 3.08 -22.44
CA ILE A 26 -2.14 3.61 -21.16
C ILE A 26 -2.99 2.97 -20.06
N ARG A 27 -2.31 2.37 -19.09
CA ARG A 27 -2.89 1.82 -17.87
C ARG A 27 -2.22 2.46 -16.65
N MET A 28 -3.01 2.84 -15.65
CA MET A 28 -2.48 3.44 -14.41
C MET A 28 -2.57 2.47 -13.24
N ASP A 29 -2.32 1.20 -13.52
CA ASP A 29 -2.27 0.15 -12.53
C ASP A 29 -0.87 0.08 -11.91
N CYS A 30 -0.77 0.46 -10.63
CA CYS A 30 0.50 0.46 -9.88
C CYS A 30 1.10 -0.95 -9.69
N SER A 31 0.35 -2.01 -9.98
CA SER A 31 0.87 -3.38 -9.98
C SER A 31 1.42 -3.81 -11.34
N SER A 32 1.18 -3.03 -12.40
CA SER A 32 1.70 -3.31 -13.75
C SER A 32 3.16 -2.91 -13.88
N PRO A 33 4.06 -3.82 -14.28
CA PRO A 33 5.44 -3.49 -14.57
C PRO A 33 5.59 -2.51 -15.73
N ASN A 34 4.62 -2.44 -16.65
CA ASN A 34 4.62 -1.48 -17.74
C ASN A 34 4.29 -0.07 -17.23
N ALA A 35 3.25 0.08 -16.40
CA ALA A 35 2.92 1.36 -15.78
C ALA A 35 4.06 1.89 -14.89
N MET A 36 4.74 1.01 -14.18
CA MET A 36 5.84 1.32 -13.26
C MET A 36 7.23 1.25 -13.91
N ALA A 37 7.32 1.11 -15.24
CA ALA A 37 8.58 0.82 -15.94
C ALA A 37 9.68 1.86 -15.66
N SER A 38 9.36 3.14 -15.65
CA SER A 38 10.34 4.21 -15.40
C SER A 38 10.95 4.12 -14.00
N LEU A 39 10.14 3.79 -12.98
CA LEU A 39 10.62 3.61 -11.61
C LEU A 39 11.44 2.32 -11.46
N VAL A 40 10.98 1.24 -12.09
CA VAL A 40 11.70 -0.05 -12.07
C VAL A 40 13.09 0.08 -12.74
N GLN A 41 13.20 0.85 -13.81
CA GLN A 41 14.49 1.10 -14.49
C GLN A 41 15.46 1.91 -13.61
N GLN A 42 14.96 2.78 -12.76
CA GLN A 42 15.75 3.65 -11.89
C GLN A 42 15.97 3.07 -10.48
N ARG A 43 15.47 1.86 -10.18
CA ARG A 43 15.46 1.29 -8.83
C ARG A 43 16.82 1.29 -8.11
N GLY A 44 17.92 1.15 -8.86
CA GLY A 44 19.28 1.14 -8.28
C GLY A 44 19.81 2.51 -7.87
N ALA A 45 19.13 3.61 -8.23
CA ALA A 45 19.54 4.97 -7.89
C ALA A 45 18.93 5.46 -6.57
N TYR A 46 17.90 4.80 -6.06
CA TYR A 46 17.14 5.23 -4.89
C TYR A 46 16.97 4.10 -3.88
N SER A 47 16.85 4.44 -2.60
CA SER A 47 16.53 3.46 -1.55
C SER A 47 15.11 2.90 -1.69
N LEU A 48 14.22 3.67 -2.30
CA LEU A 48 12.83 3.32 -2.54
C LEU A 48 12.28 4.18 -3.68
N ALA A 49 11.43 3.60 -4.53
CA ALA A 49 10.61 4.37 -5.45
C ALA A 49 9.14 3.97 -5.29
N THR A 50 8.23 4.94 -5.42
CA THR A 50 6.79 4.72 -5.25
C THR A 50 6.01 5.37 -6.38
N GLY A 51 4.92 4.76 -6.78
CA GLY A 51 3.98 5.31 -7.75
C GLY A 51 2.55 5.21 -7.27
N ASN A 52 1.71 6.12 -7.72
CA ASN A 52 0.29 6.13 -7.45
C ASN A 52 -0.49 6.11 -8.77
N ASP A 53 -1.73 5.67 -8.74
CA ASP A 53 -2.64 5.79 -9.87
C ASP A 53 -3.25 7.20 -9.96
N ALA A 54 -4.16 7.42 -10.90
CA ALA A 54 -4.62 8.77 -11.24
C ALA A 54 -5.33 9.53 -10.11
N ASP A 55 -6.06 8.82 -9.26
CA ASP A 55 -6.75 9.38 -8.08
C ASP A 55 -6.00 9.12 -6.77
N SER A 56 -4.82 8.49 -6.87
CA SER A 56 -3.87 8.25 -5.77
C SER A 56 -4.43 7.40 -4.62
N ASP A 57 -5.44 6.60 -4.87
CA ASP A 57 -6.00 5.68 -3.89
C ASP A 57 -5.22 4.34 -3.82
N ARG A 58 -4.36 4.06 -4.82
CA ARG A 58 -3.50 2.89 -4.91
C ARG A 58 -2.02 3.27 -4.93
N HIS A 59 -1.19 2.27 -4.65
CA HIS A 59 0.26 2.42 -4.54
C HIS A 59 1.00 1.31 -5.28
N GLY A 60 2.18 1.65 -5.80
CA GLY A 60 3.18 0.69 -6.25
C GLY A 60 4.49 0.95 -5.53
N ILE A 61 5.11 -0.10 -5.03
CA ILE A 61 6.35 -0.04 -4.27
C ILE A 61 7.46 -0.72 -5.07
N VAL A 62 8.54 -0.01 -5.29
CA VAL A 62 9.73 -0.52 -6.00
C VAL A 62 10.93 -0.43 -5.09
N THR A 63 11.55 -1.57 -4.81
CA THR A 63 12.76 -1.66 -3.99
C THR A 63 13.99 -1.95 -4.88
N PRO A 64 15.21 -1.58 -4.45
CA PRO A 64 16.43 -1.85 -5.20
C PRO A 64 16.60 -3.32 -5.55
N ASP A 65 16.37 -4.21 -4.59
CA ASP A 65 16.63 -5.64 -4.70
C ASP A 65 15.51 -6.40 -5.42
N ALA A 66 14.26 -6.21 -4.98
CA ALA A 66 13.11 -6.98 -5.49
C ALA A 66 12.44 -6.33 -6.71
N GLY A 67 12.71 -5.05 -7.01
CA GLY A 67 11.99 -4.32 -8.04
C GLY A 67 10.55 -4.01 -7.62
N LEU A 68 9.60 -4.11 -8.53
CA LEU A 68 8.19 -3.88 -8.25
C LEU A 68 7.64 -5.00 -7.36
N MET A 69 7.22 -4.63 -6.15
CA MET A 69 6.63 -5.57 -5.20
C MET A 69 5.21 -5.98 -5.62
N ASN A 70 4.89 -7.24 -5.41
CA ASN A 70 3.50 -7.68 -5.53
C ASN A 70 2.64 -7.00 -4.44
N PRO A 71 1.46 -6.43 -4.78
CA PRO A 71 0.62 -5.70 -3.82
C PRO A 71 0.24 -6.51 -2.57
N ASN A 72 -0.10 -7.79 -2.73
CA ASN A 72 -0.41 -8.66 -1.59
C ASN A 72 0.80 -8.91 -0.69
N ALA A 73 2.00 -9.02 -1.26
CA ALA A 73 3.22 -9.18 -0.49
C ALA A 73 3.52 -7.92 0.33
N TYR A 74 3.44 -6.75 -0.30
CA TYR A 74 3.63 -5.50 0.40
C TYR A 74 2.54 -5.26 1.47
N LEU A 75 1.28 -5.57 1.19
CA LEU A 75 0.20 -5.47 2.17
C LEU A 75 0.49 -6.35 3.42
N ALA A 76 1.00 -7.56 3.22
CA ALA A 76 1.37 -8.42 4.34
C ALA A 76 2.54 -7.85 5.17
N VAL A 77 3.55 -7.24 4.51
CA VAL A 77 4.66 -6.54 5.18
C VAL A 77 4.13 -5.34 5.96
N ALA A 78 3.30 -4.51 5.34
CA ALA A 78 2.69 -3.33 5.96
C ALA A 78 1.88 -3.70 7.21
N ILE A 79 1.04 -4.72 7.13
CA ILE A 79 0.26 -5.22 8.27
C ILE A 79 1.18 -5.69 9.39
N ASN A 80 2.18 -6.53 9.09
CA ASN A 80 3.12 -7.02 10.10
C ASN A 80 3.84 -5.87 10.79
N TYR A 81 4.30 -4.88 10.04
CA TYR A 81 4.99 -3.72 10.58
C TYR A 81 4.07 -2.82 11.42
N LEU A 82 2.90 -2.46 10.90
CA LEU A 82 1.96 -1.57 11.57
C LEU A 82 1.56 -2.12 12.95
N PHE A 83 1.12 -3.36 13.02
CA PHE A 83 0.67 -3.95 14.29
C PHE A 83 1.80 -4.18 15.30
N ALA A 84 3.05 -4.23 14.86
CA ALA A 84 4.22 -4.28 15.75
C ALA A 84 4.68 -2.89 16.22
N ASN A 85 4.41 -1.83 15.46
CA ASN A 85 4.99 -0.50 15.68
C ASN A 85 3.94 0.62 15.92
N ARG A 86 2.70 0.25 16.23
CA ARG A 86 1.62 1.20 16.56
C ARG A 86 1.06 0.90 17.97
N PRO A 87 1.80 1.26 19.03
CA PRO A 87 1.40 0.92 20.41
C PRO A 87 0.11 1.61 20.86
N GLY A 88 -0.34 2.66 20.18
CA GLY A 88 -1.60 3.34 20.44
C GLY A 88 -2.84 2.61 19.91
N TRP A 89 -2.65 1.53 19.15
CA TRP A 89 -3.78 0.77 18.63
C TRP A 89 -4.34 -0.18 19.66
N ALA A 90 -5.67 -0.29 19.71
CA ALA A 90 -6.35 -1.19 20.61
C ALA A 90 -5.86 -2.65 20.41
N PRO A 91 -5.68 -3.42 21.50
CA PRO A 91 -5.26 -4.82 21.40
C PRO A 91 -6.20 -5.69 20.54
N GLU A 92 -7.49 -5.38 20.53
CA GLU A 92 -8.54 -6.04 19.77
C GLU A 92 -8.68 -5.55 18.31
N ALA A 93 -7.95 -4.51 17.91
CA ALA A 93 -7.98 -4.03 16.54
C ALA A 93 -7.58 -5.15 15.57
N GLY A 94 -8.44 -5.42 14.60
CA GLY A 94 -8.30 -6.52 13.66
C GLY A 94 -7.59 -6.11 12.37
N VAL A 95 -7.22 -7.11 11.60
CA VAL A 95 -6.69 -7.00 10.24
C VAL A 95 -7.81 -7.21 9.25
N GLY A 96 -8.07 -6.21 8.39
CA GLY A 96 -9.08 -6.27 7.31
C GLY A 96 -8.47 -6.73 5.99
N LYS A 97 -9.08 -7.72 5.33
CA LYS A 97 -8.77 -8.12 3.96
C LYS A 97 -10.03 -8.45 3.18
N THR A 98 -9.97 -8.41 1.84
CA THR A 98 -11.03 -8.97 1.01
C THR A 98 -10.86 -10.47 0.84
N LEU A 99 -11.94 -11.16 0.53
CA LEU A 99 -11.91 -12.62 0.32
C LEU A 99 -10.97 -13.06 -0.82
N VAL A 100 -10.66 -12.18 -1.77
CA VAL A 100 -9.76 -12.45 -2.90
C VAL A 100 -8.30 -12.04 -2.63
N SER A 101 -8.03 -11.40 -1.50
CA SER A 101 -6.68 -11.08 -1.07
C SER A 101 -5.92 -12.33 -0.62
N SER A 102 -4.58 -12.27 -0.66
CA SER A 102 -3.72 -13.40 -0.36
C SER A 102 -3.95 -13.99 1.04
N SER A 103 -3.93 -15.30 1.15
CA SER A 103 -3.89 -16.03 2.42
C SER A 103 -2.59 -15.82 3.23
N LEU A 104 -1.59 -15.16 2.65
CA LEU A 104 -0.42 -14.71 3.42
C LEU A 104 -0.83 -13.75 4.53
N ILE A 105 -1.86 -12.93 4.29
CA ILE A 105 -2.40 -11.99 5.29
C ILE A 105 -2.99 -12.74 6.48
N ASP A 106 -3.65 -13.87 6.24
CA ASP A 106 -4.23 -14.72 7.29
C ASP A 106 -3.13 -15.24 8.23
N LYS A 107 -2.00 -15.69 7.62
CA LYS A 107 -0.83 -16.17 8.38
C LYS A 107 -0.18 -15.06 9.19
N VAL A 108 -0.11 -13.85 8.63
CA VAL A 108 0.42 -12.67 9.33
C VAL A 108 -0.49 -12.29 10.49
N ALA A 109 -1.81 -12.21 10.29
CA ALA A 109 -2.77 -11.92 11.35
C ALA A 109 -2.68 -12.95 12.49
N ALA A 110 -2.63 -14.25 12.15
CA ALA A 110 -2.47 -15.32 13.12
C ALA A 110 -1.15 -15.20 13.91
N LYS A 111 -0.03 -14.94 13.23
CA LYS A 111 1.28 -14.72 13.88
C LYS A 111 1.26 -13.55 14.86
N LEU A 112 0.53 -12.49 14.52
CA LEU A 112 0.38 -11.29 15.35
C LEU A 112 -0.64 -11.48 16.50
N GLY A 113 -1.38 -12.60 16.52
CA GLY A 113 -2.48 -12.82 17.45
C GLY A 113 -3.65 -11.86 17.23
N ARG A 114 -3.84 -11.38 16.01
CA ARG A 114 -4.87 -10.41 15.66
C ARG A 114 -6.06 -11.07 14.98
N ARG A 115 -7.25 -10.55 15.25
CA ARG A 115 -8.49 -10.98 14.60
C ARG A 115 -8.42 -10.65 13.11
N LEU A 116 -8.72 -11.63 12.26
CA LEU A 116 -8.91 -11.42 10.83
C LEU A 116 -10.37 -11.04 10.55
N VAL A 117 -10.55 -9.99 9.75
CA VAL A 117 -11.85 -9.52 9.27
C VAL A 117 -11.85 -9.66 7.74
N GLU A 118 -12.38 -10.78 7.27
CA GLU A 118 -12.54 -11.02 5.84
C GLU A 118 -13.89 -10.46 5.37
N VAL A 119 -13.85 -9.67 4.30
CA VAL A 119 -15.01 -8.97 3.74
C VAL A 119 -15.17 -9.28 2.25
N PRO A 120 -16.36 -9.06 1.66
CA PRO A 120 -16.53 -9.09 0.21
C PRO A 120 -15.62 -8.09 -0.50
N VAL A 121 -15.47 -8.24 -1.83
CA VAL A 121 -14.71 -7.28 -2.64
C VAL A 121 -15.29 -5.88 -2.51
N GLY A 122 -14.43 -4.91 -2.25
CA GLY A 122 -14.77 -3.49 -2.11
C GLY A 122 -14.30 -2.91 -0.77
N PHE A 123 -13.65 -1.76 -0.84
CA PHE A 123 -13.07 -1.10 0.34
C PHE A 123 -14.13 -0.61 1.34
N LYS A 124 -15.33 -0.28 0.87
CA LYS A 124 -16.45 0.20 1.70
C LYS A 124 -16.79 -0.68 2.90
N TRP A 125 -16.47 -1.95 2.84
CA TRP A 125 -16.74 -2.90 3.92
C TRP A 125 -15.83 -2.72 5.14
N PHE A 126 -14.70 -2.03 4.98
CA PHE A 126 -13.81 -1.68 6.10
C PHE A 126 -14.22 -0.41 6.83
N VAL A 127 -15.07 0.44 6.21
CA VAL A 127 -15.44 1.77 6.74
C VAL A 127 -15.93 1.71 8.19
N PRO A 128 -16.89 0.86 8.59
CA PRO A 128 -17.32 0.80 9.98
C PRO A 128 -16.16 0.51 10.94
N GLY A 129 -15.35 -0.51 10.63
CA GLY A 129 -14.25 -0.92 11.49
C GLY A 129 -13.08 0.06 11.55
N LEU A 130 -12.81 0.80 10.46
CA LEU A 130 -11.83 1.90 10.48
C LEU A 130 -12.36 3.10 11.25
N THR A 131 -13.68 3.32 11.25
CA THR A 131 -14.31 4.45 11.95
C THR A 131 -14.35 4.22 13.46
N ASP A 132 -14.66 3.02 13.90
CA ASP A 132 -14.75 2.69 15.34
C ASP A 132 -13.44 2.13 15.91
N GLY A 133 -12.40 1.96 15.09
CA GLY A 133 -11.09 1.45 15.52
C GLY A 133 -11.02 -0.07 15.68
N SER A 134 -12.09 -0.80 15.39
CA SER A 134 -12.10 -2.27 15.47
C SER A 134 -11.31 -2.95 14.34
N ILE A 135 -10.94 -2.21 13.28
CA ILE A 135 -9.98 -2.58 12.25
C ILE A 135 -8.83 -1.59 12.30
N GLY A 136 -7.62 -2.05 12.53
CA GLY A 136 -6.41 -1.22 12.54
C GLY A 136 -5.90 -0.90 11.14
N CYS A 137 -5.99 -1.87 10.24
CA CYS A 137 -5.60 -1.74 8.83
C CYS A 137 -6.54 -2.56 7.98
N GLY A 138 -7.04 -1.99 6.88
CA GLY A 138 -7.84 -2.67 5.86
C GLY A 138 -7.21 -2.49 4.49
N GLY A 139 -7.08 -3.59 3.73
CA GLY A 139 -6.46 -3.55 2.42
C GLY A 139 -7.12 -4.47 1.40
N VAL A 140 -6.96 -4.10 0.14
CA VAL A 140 -7.45 -4.83 -1.02
C VAL A 140 -6.30 -5.31 -1.90
N GLU A 141 -6.53 -6.36 -2.65
CA GLU A 141 -5.55 -7.02 -3.53
C GLU A 141 -5.05 -6.12 -4.68
N SER A 142 -5.83 -5.10 -5.04
CA SER A 142 -5.53 -4.16 -6.12
C SER A 142 -4.62 -3.00 -5.69
N ALA A 143 -3.83 -3.18 -4.62
CA ALA A 143 -2.86 -2.21 -4.10
C ALA A 143 -3.50 -0.97 -3.44
N GLY A 144 -4.65 -1.11 -2.82
CA GLY A 144 -5.28 -0.06 -2.02
C GLY A 144 -5.39 -0.46 -0.56
N ALA A 145 -5.07 0.45 0.35
CA ALA A 145 -5.21 0.22 1.79
C ALA A 145 -5.38 1.52 2.55
N SER A 146 -5.87 1.41 3.77
CA SER A 146 -5.86 2.48 4.77
C SER A 146 -5.67 1.88 6.16
N PHE A 147 -5.19 2.69 7.08
CA PHE A 147 -4.93 2.29 8.46
C PHE A 147 -5.12 3.46 9.42
N LEU A 148 -5.26 3.15 10.71
CA LEU A 148 -5.43 4.13 11.77
C LEU A 148 -4.17 4.98 11.95
N THR A 149 -4.34 6.19 12.48
CA THR A 149 -3.24 7.05 12.90
C THR A 149 -2.37 6.39 13.98
N MET A 150 -1.25 6.99 14.32
CA MET A 150 -0.39 6.55 15.43
C MET A 150 -1.15 6.41 16.75
N ALA A 151 -2.14 7.28 16.98
CA ALA A 151 -2.96 7.30 18.19
C ALA A 151 -4.13 6.29 18.17
N GLY A 152 -4.28 5.51 17.08
CA GLY A 152 -5.39 4.56 16.95
C GLY A 152 -6.73 5.20 16.55
N THR A 153 -6.72 6.42 16.05
CA THR A 153 -7.90 7.10 15.52
C THR A 153 -8.00 6.95 14.02
N THR A 154 -9.18 7.13 13.46
CA THR A 154 -9.42 7.09 12.01
C THR A 154 -8.54 8.11 11.29
N TRP A 155 -7.82 7.67 10.25
CA TRP A 155 -7.17 8.55 9.28
C TRP A 155 -8.14 8.92 8.17
N THR A 156 -8.54 7.92 7.39
CA THR A 156 -9.54 8.05 6.33
C THR A 156 -10.36 6.78 6.23
N THR A 157 -11.52 6.87 5.58
CA THR A 157 -12.43 5.74 5.34
C THR A 157 -12.39 5.23 3.90
N ASP A 158 -11.41 5.69 3.12
CA ASP A 158 -11.10 5.15 1.80
C ASP A 158 -9.62 4.78 1.70
N LYS A 159 -9.23 4.16 0.60
CA LYS A 159 -7.84 3.83 0.28
C LYS A 159 -7.01 5.11 0.16
N ASP A 160 -5.78 5.06 0.61
CA ASP A 160 -4.84 6.18 0.50
C ASP A 160 -3.46 5.66 0.07
N GLY A 161 -3.12 5.88 -1.19
CA GLY A 161 -1.84 5.46 -1.75
C GLY A 161 -0.65 6.23 -1.20
N PHE A 162 -0.83 7.48 -0.79
CA PHE A 162 0.27 8.28 -0.23
C PHE A 162 0.71 7.76 1.13
N ILE A 163 -0.22 7.42 2.03
CA ILE A 163 0.19 6.88 3.34
C ILE A 163 0.86 5.52 3.21
N MET A 164 0.49 4.73 2.20
CA MET A 164 1.15 3.46 1.92
C MET A 164 2.57 3.67 1.37
N SER A 165 2.78 4.67 0.54
CA SER A 165 4.11 5.07 0.05
C SER A 165 5.00 5.60 1.18
N LEU A 166 4.46 6.44 2.06
CA LEU A 166 5.16 6.93 3.26
C LEU A 166 5.48 5.79 4.25
N LEU A 167 4.56 4.84 4.41
CA LEU A 167 4.80 3.66 5.23
C LEU A 167 5.95 2.80 4.69
N ALA A 168 6.06 2.64 3.36
CA ALA A 168 7.19 1.94 2.77
C ALA A 168 8.53 2.64 3.09
N ALA A 169 8.55 3.98 3.03
CA ALA A 169 9.73 4.76 3.41
C ALA A 169 10.05 4.62 4.92
N GLU A 170 9.04 4.62 5.79
CA GLU A 170 9.21 4.37 7.23
C GLU A 170 9.80 2.98 7.47
N ILE A 171 9.25 1.94 6.84
CA ILE A 171 9.74 0.56 6.98
C ILE A 171 11.20 0.49 6.54
N ALA A 172 11.55 0.99 5.37
CA ALA A 172 12.92 0.98 4.86
C ALA A 172 13.88 1.73 5.79
N ALA A 173 13.48 2.88 6.31
CA ALA A 173 14.31 3.66 7.24
C ALA A 173 14.54 2.97 8.59
N VAL A 174 13.54 2.24 9.10
CA VAL A 174 13.61 1.59 10.41
C VAL A 174 14.30 0.22 10.33
N THR A 175 14.05 -0.54 9.27
CA THR A 175 14.55 -1.91 9.14
C THR A 175 15.84 -2.01 8.35
N GLY A 176 16.18 -1.00 7.55
CA GLY A 176 17.33 -1.00 6.64
C GLY A 176 17.14 -1.85 5.40
N SER A 177 15.91 -2.28 5.13
CA SER A 177 15.59 -3.17 3.99
C SER A 177 14.20 -2.90 3.43
#